data_80060f71098aa4a83b686714eab7813c
#
_entry.id   80060f71098aa4a83b686714eab7813c
#
_cell.length_a   1.000
_cell.length_b   1.000
_cell.length_c   1.000
_cell.angle_alpha   90.00
_cell.angle_beta   90.00
_cell.angle_gamma   90.00
#
_symmetry.space_group_name_H-M   'P 1'
#
loop_
_entity.id
_entity.type
_entity.pdbx_description
1 polymer ?
#
loop_
_entity_poly.entity_id
_entity_poly.type
_entity_poly.pdbx_seq_one_letter_code
_entity_poly.pdbx_strand_id
1 'polypeptide(L)'
;QKGNYFGTMLVKMGVADAEKAAVMKLDEKEAISDPRLFKKSVAMTVIVAIAFIAHGAFHIEPSVIALTAAAVMLIISRTDIEKIINDVEWTTIGFFAGLFIVVGGMAETGVIELMAHALINATGGDLMITIIVLVWASAILSSFLDNIPLVATLIPIITTMEMSGIDVGPLWWSISLGACVGGIGTLIGASANVVLASISTRNGCPLTFMEYTKVGFPVMIVLTAISCVYLVLRFVVLA
;
A
#
# COMPACT_ATOMS: atom_id res chain seq x y z
N GLN A 1 -36.14 -5.65 6.36
CA GLN A 1 -35.56 -4.51 7.10
C GLN A 1 -34.26 -4.97 7.78
N LYS A 2 -33.14 -5.10 7.06
CA LYS A 2 -31.81 -5.25 7.67
C LYS A 2 -31.15 -3.89 7.54
N GLY A 3 -31.10 -3.18 8.66
CA GLY A 3 -30.55 -1.85 8.76
C GLY A 3 -29.09 -1.82 8.32
N ASN A 4 -28.82 -0.86 7.50
CA ASN A 4 -27.50 -0.46 7.06
C ASN A 4 -26.67 -0.09 8.30
N TYR A 5 -25.84 -1.02 8.78
CA TYR A 5 -25.03 -0.87 10.00
C TYR A 5 -24.13 0.38 9.92
N PHE A 6 -23.63 0.69 8.73
CA PHE A 6 -22.83 1.88 8.46
C PHE A 6 -23.68 3.16 8.59
N GLY A 7 -24.90 3.15 8.06
CA GLY A 7 -25.83 4.28 8.21
C GLY A 7 -26.28 4.52 9.65
N THR A 8 -26.43 3.45 10.43
CA THR A 8 -26.83 3.55 11.85
C THR A 8 -25.66 4.05 12.71
N MET A 9 -24.41 3.74 12.34
CA MET A 9 -23.21 4.25 13.00
C MET A 9 -23.02 5.74 12.72
N LEU A 10 -23.22 6.20 11.49
CA LEU A 10 -23.18 7.61 11.11
C LEU A 10 -24.29 8.44 11.80
N VAL A 11 -25.49 7.87 11.95
CA VAL A 11 -26.61 8.53 12.66
C VAL A 11 -26.33 8.63 14.17
N LYS A 12 -25.71 7.62 14.80
CA LYS A 12 -25.31 7.66 16.21
C LYS A 12 -24.18 8.67 16.50
N MET A 13 -23.39 9.02 15.49
CA MET A 13 -22.31 10.02 15.60
C MET A 13 -22.80 11.46 15.41
N GLY A 14 -24.08 11.70 15.17
CA GLY A 14 -24.64 13.05 14.99
C GLY A 14 -24.21 13.75 13.69
N VAL A 15 -23.56 13.02 12.80
CA VAL A 15 -22.88 13.54 11.61
C VAL A 15 -23.80 13.51 10.38
N ALA A 16 -24.85 12.68 10.40
CA ALA A 16 -25.57 12.29 9.19
C ALA A 16 -26.38 13.41 8.51
N ASP A 17 -26.86 14.41 9.26
CA ASP A 17 -27.75 15.42 8.67
C ASP A 17 -27.01 16.72 8.28
N ALA A 18 -25.97 17.09 9.02
CA ALA A 18 -25.15 18.26 8.68
C ALA A 18 -24.16 17.98 7.53
N GLU A 19 -23.59 16.76 7.46
CA GLU A 19 -22.67 16.36 6.39
C GLU A 19 -23.39 16.06 5.07
N LYS A 20 -24.56 15.43 5.08
CA LYS A 20 -25.36 15.31 3.86
C LYS A 20 -25.69 16.66 3.26
N ALA A 21 -26.00 17.65 4.08
CA ALA A 21 -26.26 19.01 3.64
C ALA A 21 -24.99 19.74 3.16
N ALA A 22 -23.83 19.45 3.75
CA ALA A 22 -22.54 20.03 3.34
C ALA A 22 -21.98 19.37 2.07
N VAL A 23 -22.06 18.05 1.96
CA VAL A 23 -21.62 17.30 0.75
C VAL A 23 -22.51 17.61 -0.45
N MET A 24 -23.81 17.82 -0.24
CA MET A 24 -24.73 18.21 -1.32
C MET A 24 -24.56 19.67 -1.80
N LYS A 25 -23.77 20.50 -1.08
CA LYS A 25 -23.45 21.89 -1.45
C LYS A 25 -22.05 22.06 -2.05
N LEU A 26 -21.22 21.00 -2.12
CA LEU A 26 -19.94 21.06 -2.80
C LEU A 26 -20.19 21.06 -4.31
N ASP A 27 -20.09 22.24 -4.93
CA ASP A 27 -20.05 22.35 -6.39
C ASP A 27 -18.68 21.86 -6.86
N GLU A 28 -18.65 20.65 -7.49
CA GLU A 28 -17.43 20.05 -8.02
C GLU A 28 -16.68 21.00 -8.98
N LYS A 29 -17.42 21.93 -9.59
CA LYS A 29 -16.83 22.93 -10.49
C LYS A 29 -16.04 24.02 -9.78
N GLU A 30 -16.34 24.34 -8.52
CA GLU A 30 -15.57 25.30 -7.73
C GLU A 30 -14.20 24.75 -7.32
N ALA A 31 -14.04 23.42 -7.24
CA ALA A 31 -12.77 22.77 -6.94
C ALA A 31 -11.77 22.84 -8.11
N ILE A 32 -12.27 23.07 -9.35
CA ILE A 32 -11.43 23.10 -10.55
C ILE A 32 -11.08 24.54 -10.91
N SER A 33 -9.95 25.04 -10.39
CA SER A 33 -9.46 26.40 -10.65
C SER A 33 -9.09 26.63 -12.13
N ASP A 34 -8.52 25.64 -12.82
CA ASP A 34 -8.17 25.67 -14.23
C ASP A 34 -8.68 24.41 -14.97
N PRO A 35 -9.82 24.51 -15.68
CA PRO A 35 -10.37 23.36 -16.40
C PRO A 35 -9.49 22.84 -17.55
N ARG A 36 -8.60 23.69 -18.10
CA ARG A 36 -7.68 23.27 -19.17
C ARG A 36 -6.52 22.47 -18.59
N LEU A 37 -5.96 22.92 -17.48
CA LEU A 37 -4.92 22.20 -16.77
C LEU A 37 -5.47 20.88 -16.22
N PHE A 38 -6.68 20.87 -15.66
CA PHE A 38 -7.34 19.67 -15.18
C PHE A 38 -7.48 18.60 -16.27
N LYS A 39 -7.96 18.97 -17.48
CA LYS A 39 -8.06 18.02 -18.59
C LYS A 39 -6.71 17.45 -19.02
N LYS A 40 -5.65 18.28 -19.03
CA LYS A 40 -4.29 17.83 -19.34
C LYS A 40 -3.75 16.87 -18.28
N SER A 41 -4.01 17.16 -17.00
CA SER A 41 -3.60 16.30 -15.88
C SER A 41 -4.30 14.95 -15.93
N VAL A 42 -5.61 14.92 -16.17
CA VAL A 42 -6.38 13.67 -16.33
C VAL A 42 -5.84 12.87 -17.52
N ALA A 43 -5.62 13.52 -18.68
CA ALA A 43 -5.07 12.83 -19.85
C ALA A 43 -3.68 12.24 -19.55
N MET A 44 -2.80 12.99 -18.86
CA MET A 44 -1.48 12.51 -18.47
C MET A 44 -1.59 11.32 -17.49
N THR A 45 -2.49 11.38 -16.50
CA THR A 45 -2.72 10.27 -15.57
C THR A 45 -3.13 9.00 -16.31
N VAL A 46 -4.03 9.11 -17.29
CA VAL A 46 -4.44 7.97 -18.13
C VAL A 46 -3.27 7.43 -18.95
N ILE A 47 -2.45 8.31 -19.54
CA ILE A 47 -1.24 7.90 -20.30
C ILE A 47 -0.26 7.16 -19.39
N VAL A 48 0.00 7.67 -18.20
CA VAL A 48 0.88 7.02 -17.20
C VAL A 48 0.34 5.67 -16.78
N ALA A 49 -0.97 5.55 -16.53
CA ALA A 49 -1.60 4.28 -16.18
C ALA A 49 -1.45 3.24 -17.31
N ILE A 50 -1.67 3.64 -18.56
CA ILE A 50 -1.45 2.77 -19.73
C ILE A 50 0.03 2.39 -19.84
N ALA A 51 0.96 3.35 -19.67
CA ALA A 51 2.40 3.09 -19.73
C ALA A 51 2.84 2.13 -18.61
N PHE A 52 2.28 2.23 -17.40
CA PHE A 52 2.53 1.28 -16.31
C PHE A 52 1.99 -0.12 -16.60
N ILE A 53 0.88 -0.26 -17.32
CA ILE A 53 0.39 -1.58 -17.75
C ILE A 53 1.31 -2.17 -18.82
N ALA A 54 1.80 -1.34 -19.73
CA ALA A 54 2.61 -1.76 -20.87
C ALA A 54 4.12 -1.84 -20.58
N HIS A 55 4.60 -1.39 -19.41
CA HIS A 55 6.03 -1.25 -19.11
C HIS A 55 6.83 -2.55 -19.30
N GLY A 56 6.23 -3.68 -18.94
CA GLY A 56 6.86 -5.00 -19.07
C GLY A 56 7.13 -5.40 -20.52
N ALA A 57 6.25 -5.01 -21.46
CA ALA A 57 6.42 -5.29 -22.89
C ALA A 57 7.54 -4.44 -23.53
N PHE A 58 7.79 -3.25 -23.01
CA PHE A 58 8.80 -2.32 -23.51
C PHE A 58 10.10 -2.33 -22.70
N HIS A 59 10.18 -3.11 -21.63
CA HIS A 59 11.31 -3.16 -20.69
C HIS A 59 11.71 -1.77 -20.13
N ILE A 60 10.73 -0.89 -19.93
CA ILE A 60 10.93 0.46 -19.38
C ILE A 60 10.67 0.43 -17.88
N GLU A 61 11.63 0.93 -17.10
CA GLU A 61 11.48 1.05 -15.66
C GLU A 61 10.31 1.99 -15.29
N PRO A 62 9.42 1.61 -14.36
CA PRO A 62 8.31 2.46 -13.93
C PRO A 62 8.74 3.84 -13.44
N SER A 63 9.91 3.94 -12.80
CA SER A 63 10.52 5.19 -12.35
C SER A 63 10.78 6.16 -13.52
N VAL A 64 11.24 5.66 -14.66
CA VAL A 64 11.47 6.45 -15.87
C VAL A 64 10.15 6.99 -16.43
N ILE A 65 9.09 6.17 -16.45
CA ILE A 65 7.76 6.59 -16.88
C ILE A 65 7.26 7.73 -15.99
N ALA A 66 7.33 7.54 -14.66
CA ALA A 66 6.84 8.53 -13.69
C ALA A 66 7.60 9.87 -13.81
N LEU A 67 8.94 9.82 -13.82
CA LEU A 67 9.77 11.03 -13.93
C LEU A 67 9.59 11.75 -15.26
N THR A 68 9.48 11.01 -16.37
CA THR A 68 9.22 11.60 -17.68
C THR A 68 7.85 12.28 -17.72
N ALA A 69 6.82 11.63 -17.21
CA ALA A 69 5.49 12.22 -17.14
C ALA A 69 5.45 13.47 -16.25
N ALA A 70 6.14 13.46 -15.12
CA ALA A 70 6.29 14.61 -14.24
C ALA A 70 6.99 15.77 -14.97
N ALA A 71 8.11 15.52 -15.64
CA ALA A 71 8.84 16.52 -16.42
C ALA A 71 7.97 17.13 -17.54
N VAL A 72 7.26 16.30 -18.30
CA VAL A 72 6.32 16.75 -19.33
C VAL A 72 5.20 17.60 -18.74
N MET A 73 4.63 17.18 -17.60
CA MET A 73 3.59 17.96 -16.92
C MET A 73 4.10 19.31 -16.42
N LEU A 74 5.33 19.39 -15.90
CA LEU A 74 5.96 20.65 -15.50
C LEU A 74 6.04 21.64 -16.68
N ILE A 75 6.45 21.15 -17.86
CA ILE A 75 6.54 21.98 -19.07
C ILE A 75 5.15 22.44 -19.54
N ILE A 76 4.15 21.53 -19.51
CA ILE A 76 2.80 21.79 -20.00
C ILE A 76 2.03 22.72 -19.05
N SER A 77 2.21 22.55 -17.74
CA SER A 77 1.49 23.33 -16.71
C SER A 77 2.02 24.75 -16.59
N ARG A 78 3.29 24.96 -16.95
CA ARG A 78 4.01 26.22 -16.73
C ARG A 78 3.97 26.67 -15.26
N THR A 79 3.85 25.73 -14.35
CA THR A 79 3.84 25.98 -12.90
C THR A 79 5.27 26.29 -12.45
N ASP A 80 5.39 27.05 -11.39
CA ASP A 80 6.67 27.37 -10.77
C ASP A 80 7.32 26.08 -10.24
N ILE A 81 8.49 25.75 -10.78
CA ILE A 81 9.23 24.53 -10.47
C ILE A 81 9.66 24.52 -8.99
N GLU A 82 10.03 25.67 -8.45
CA GLU A 82 10.46 25.79 -7.06
C GLU A 82 9.32 25.41 -6.08
N LYS A 83 8.10 25.83 -6.39
CA LYS A 83 6.93 25.47 -5.61
C LYS A 83 6.66 23.96 -5.63
N ILE A 84 6.78 23.33 -6.79
CA ILE A 84 6.56 21.89 -6.93
C ILE A 84 7.66 21.08 -6.23
N ILE A 85 8.94 21.52 -6.31
CA ILE A 85 10.04 20.87 -5.60
C ILE A 85 9.84 20.93 -4.09
N ASN A 86 9.28 22.03 -3.58
CA ASN A 86 8.97 22.17 -2.15
C ASN A 86 7.79 21.28 -1.71
N ASP A 87 6.88 20.91 -2.62
CA ASP A 87 5.77 19.99 -2.36
C ASP A 87 6.20 18.51 -2.43
N VAL A 88 7.43 18.21 -2.89
CA VAL A 88 7.96 16.83 -2.89
C VAL A 88 8.22 16.38 -1.46
N GLU A 89 7.79 15.18 -1.14
CA GLU A 89 8.01 14.55 0.17
C GLU A 89 9.45 14.05 0.34
N TRP A 90 10.40 14.97 0.47
CA TRP A 90 11.83 14.67 0.65
C TRP A 90 12.11 13.77 1.85
N THR A 91 11.30 13.89 2.90
CA THR A 91 11.39 13.04 4.10
C THR A 91 11.16 11.58 3.74
N THR A 92 10.17 11.28 2.89
CA THR A 92 9.87 9.94 2.41
C THR A 92 11.00 9.39 1.55
N ILE A 93 11.55 10.21 0.64
CA ILE A 93 12.71 9.82 -0.19
C ILE A 93 13.93 9.52 0.69
N GLY A 94 14.23 10.38 1.66
CA GLY A 94 15.33 10.18 2.61
C GLY A 94 15.14 8.92 3.48
N PHE A 95 13.91 8.66 3.91
CA PHE A 95 13.56 7.44 4.63
C PHE A 95 13.84 6.18 3.79
N PHE A 96 13.40 6.13 2.54
CA PHE A 96 13.66 4.97 1.68
C PHE A 96 15.15 4.81 1.36
N ALA A 97 15.87 5.90 1.13
CA ALA A 97 17.32 5.83 0.94
C ALA A 97 18.01 5.19 2.17
N GLY A 98 17.66 5.65 3.37
CA GLY A 98 18.15 5.07 4.62
C GLY A 98 17.77 3.60 4.80
N LEU A 99 16.52 3.25 4.49
CA LEU A 99 16.03 1.87 4.53
C LEU A 99 16.86 0.95 3.63
N PHE A 100 17.08 1.33 2.38
CA PHE A 100 17.86 0.51 1.45
C PHE A 100 19.34 0.38 1.86
N ILE A 101 19.92 1.42 2.48
CA ILE A 101 21.27 1.32 3.06
C ILE A 101 21.31 0.28 4.18
N VAL A 102 20.33 0.29 5.09
CA VAL A 102 20.24 -0.70 6.18
C VAL A 102 20.02 -2.10 5.64
N VAL A 103 19.09 -2.28 4.70
CA VAL A 103 18.81 -3.59 4.07
C VAL A 103 20.04 -4.10 3.31
N GLY A 104 20.76 -3.22 2.59
CA GLY A 104 22.03 -3.55 1.94
C GLY A 104 23.08 -4.02 2.94
N GLY A 105 23.21 -3.31 4.07
CA GLY A 105 24.12 -3.72 5.15
C GLY A 105 23.73 -5.08 5.77
N MET A 106 22.43 -5.35 5.91
CA MET A 106 21.96 -6.68 6.38
C MET A 106 22.28 -7.79 5.37
N ALA A 107 22.23 -7.51 4.07
CA ALA A 107 22.59 -8.46 3.03
C ALA A 107 24.10 -8.77 3.07
N GLU A 108 24.94 -7.76 3.12
CA GLU A 108 26.39 -7.90 3.18
C GLU A 108 26.90 -8.61 4.46
N THR A 109 26.19 -8.42 5.57
CA THR A 109 26.53 -9.06 6.85
C THR A 109 25.97 -10.46 7.03
N GLY A 110 25.23 -11.01 6.05
CA GLY A 110 24.61 -12.33 6.10
C GLY A 110 23.37 -12.44 6.99
N VAL A 111 22.88 -11.33 7.53
CA VAL A 111 21.66 -11.32 8.37
C VAL A 111 20.44 -11.77 7.56
N ILE A 112 20.33 -11.36 6.31
CA ILE A 112 19.22 -11.76 5.42
C ILE A 112 19.26 -13.27 5.15
N GLU A 113 20.46 -13.83 4.91
CA GLU A 113 20.65 -15.26 4.73
C GLU A 113 20.25 -16.05 5.99
N LEU A 114 20.66 -15.55 7.17
CA LEU A 114 20.26 -16.12 8.45
C LEU A 114 18.72 -16.11 8.62
N MET A 115 18.04 -15.03 8.27
CA MET A 115 16.58 -14.92 8.33
C MET A 115 15.90 -15.88 7.34
N ALA A 116 16.40 -16.00 6.11
CA ALA A 116 15.89 -16.93 5.12
C ALA A 116 16.01 -18.38 5.59
N HIS A 117 17.18 -18.77 6.09
CA HIS A 117 17.38 -20.11 6.64
C HIS A 117 16.54 -20.38 7.89
N ALA A 118 16.36 -19.39 8.76
CA ALA A 118 15.48 -19.52 9.92
C ALA A 118 14.03 -19.77 9.49
N LEU A 119 13.55 -19.08 8.45
CA LEU A 119 12.21 -19.29 7.90
C LEU A 119 12.08 -20.70 7.27
N ILE A 120 13.05 -21.12 6.46
CA ILE A 120 13.08 -22.45 5.86
C ILE A 120 13.06 -23.54 6.93
N ASN A 121 13.89 -23.40 7.97
CA ASN A 121 13.94 -24.36 9.06
C ASN A 121 12.63 -24.39 9.88
N ALA A 122 12.05 -23.22 10.15
CA ALA A 122 10.79 -23.12 10.89
C ALA A 122 9.60 -23.73 10.13
N THR A 123 9.62 -23.67 8.80
CA THR A 123 8.56 -24.22 7.95
C THR A 123 8.87 -25.64 7.45
N GLY A 124 10.07 -26.17 7.75
CA GLY A 124 10.54 -27.45 7.23
C GLY A 124 10.69 -27.49 5.72
N GLY A 125 10.72 -26.35 5.04
CA GLY A 125 10.71 -26.22 3.58
C GLY A 125 9.36 -26.58 2.93
N ASP A 126 8.32 -26.80 3.73
CA ASP A 126 6.96 -27.07 3.21
C ASP A 126 6.35 -25.79 2.64
N LEU A 127 5.93 -25.83 1.37
CA LEU A 127 5.40 -24.69 0.65
C LEU A 127 4.11 -24.15 1.29
N MET A 128 3.21 -25.03 1.71
CA MET A 128 1.94 -24.65 2.32
C MET A 128 2.17 -23.92 3.63
N ILE A 129 3.04 -24.46 4.50
CA ILE A 129 3.36 -23.84 5.79
C ILE A 129 4.05 -22.50 5.55
N THR A 130 4.96 -22.42 4.58
CA THR A 130 5.67 -21.16 4.23
C THR A 130 4.71 -20.09 3.75
N ILE A 131 3.75 -20.43 2.88
CA ILE A 131 2.69 -19.51 2.43
C ILE A 131 1.90 -18.98 3.64
N ILE A 132 1.42 -19.88 4.52
CA ILE A 132 0.63 -19.49 5.68
C ILE A 132 1.43 -18.54 6.59
N VAL A 133 2.66 -18.91 6.93
CA VAL A 133 3.51 -18.10 7.81
C VAL A 133 3.78 -16.73 7.19
N LEU A 134 4.13 -16.66 5.91
CA LEU A 134 4.44 -15.39 5.23
C LEU A 134 3.22 -14.48 5.12
N VAL A 135 2.04 -15.00 4.75
CA VAL A 135 0.82 -14.20 4.66
C VAL A 135 0.48 -13.57 6.01
N TRP A 136 0.46 -14.38 7.07
CA TRP A 136 0.10 -13.90 8.40
C TRP A 136 1.18 -12.99 9.01
N ALA A 137 2.45 -13.34 8.89
CA ALA A 137 3.55 -12.49 9.37
C ALA A 137 3.55 -11.15 8.64
N SER A 138 3.43 -11.15 7.31
CA SER A 138 3.36 -9.92 6.51
C SER A 138 2.15 -9.07 6.88
N ALA A 139 0.96 -9.67 7.08
CA ALA A 139 -0.24 -8.93 7.45
C ALA A 139 -0.12 -8.30 8.84
N ILE A 140 0.36 -9.06 9.81
CA ILE A 140 0.54 -8.55 11.18
C ILE A 140 1.59 -7.44 11.22
N LEU A 141 2.74 -7.65 10.58
CA LEU A 141 3.79 -6.64 10.54
C LEU A 141 3.35 -5.38 9.79
N SER A 142 2.67 -5.55 8.64
CA SER A 142 2.17 -4.42 7.85
C SER A 142 1.06 -3.64 8.55
N SER A 143 0.39 -4.21 9.54
CA SER A 143 -0.58 -3.45 10.33
C SER A 143 0.07 -2.37 11.22
N PHE A 144 1.36 -2.49 11.49
CA PHE A 144 2.13 -1.52 12.31
C PHE A 144 3.21 -0.79 11.51
N LEU A 145 3.64 -1.36 10.38
CA LEU A 145 4.62 -0.78 9.47
C LEU A 145 3.93 -0.49 8.14
N ASP A 146 4.31 0.59 7.48
CA ASP A 146 3.83 0.83 6.11
C ASP A 146 4.22 -0.36 5.21
N ASN A 147 3.33 -0.74 4.29
CA ASN A 147 3.48 -1.92 3.44
C ASN A 147 4.72 -1.85 2.54
N ILE A 148 5.09 -0.66 2.04
CA ILE A 148 6.23 -0.51 1.12
C ILE A 148 7.56 -0.82 1.80
N PRO A 149 7.92 -0.22 2.96
CA PRO A 149 9.11 -0.59 3.72
C PRO A 149 9.17 -2.07 4.08
N LEU A 150 8.05 -2.64 4.51
CA LEU A 150 8.00 -4.05 4.86
C LEU A 150 8.33 -4.95 3.66
N VAL A 151 7.67 -4.72 2.52
CA VAL A 151 7.92 -5.52 1.31
C VAL A 151 9.36 -5.35 0.85
N ALA A 152 9.90 -4.12 0.87
CA ALA A 152 11.29 -3.87 0.50
C ALA A 152 12.30 -4.66 1.35
N THR A 153 12.01 -4.89 2.64
CA THR A 153 12.87 -5.73 3.51
C THR A 153 12.66 -7.22 3.29
N LEU A 154 11.48 -7.65 2.85
CA LEU A 154 11.20 -9.07 2.61
C LEU A 154 11.72 -9.56 1.25
N ILE A 155 11.84 -8.68 0.24
CA ILE A 155 12.35 -9.03 -1.09
C ILE A 155 13.68 -9.80 -1.03
N PRO A 156 14.75 -9.31 -0.37
CA PRO A 156 16.02 -10.02 -0.31
C PRO A 156 15.92 -11.39 0.37
N ILE A 157 15.04 -11.56 1.35
CA ILE A 157 14.81 -12.84 2.03
C ILE A 157 14.24 -13.86 1.05
N ILE A 158 13.20 -13.47 0.29
CA ILE A 158 12.59 -14.34 -0.72
C ILE A 158 13.59 -14.70 -1.84
N THR A 159 14.38 -13.71 -2.30
CA THR A 159 15.43 -13.97 -3.30
C THR A 159 16.48 -14.95 -2.79
N THR A 160 16.86 -14.89 -1.52
CA THR A 160 17.77 -15.86 -0.92
C THR A 160 17.17 -17.27 -0.83
N MET A 161 15.85 -17.36 -0.56
CA MET A 161 15.12 -18.65 -0.59
C MET A 161 15.09 -19.24 -2.01
N GLU A 162 14.93 -18.43 -3.05
CA GLU A 162 15.03 -18.83 -4.45
C GLU A 162 16.40 -19.44 -4.77
N MET A 163 17.46 -18.79 -4.33
CA MET A 163 18.85 -19.31 -4.49
C MET A 163 19.06 -20.64 -3.75
N SER A 164 18.27 -20.92 -2.73
CA SER A 164 18.26 -22.20 -2.00
C SER A 164 17.38 -23.29 -2.70
N GLY A 165 16.83 -23.01 -3.88
CA GLY A 165 16.06 -23.96 -4.70
C GLY A 165 14.58 -24.07 -4.35
N ILE A 166 14.03 -23.11 -3.59
CA ILE A 166 12.60 -23.07 -3.24
C ILE A 166 11.84 -22.36 -4.38
N ASP A 167 10.66 -22.88 -4.75
CA ASP A 167 9.75 -22.17 -5.64
C ASP A 167 9.16 -20.95 -4.93
N VAL A 168 9.63 -19.77 -5.34
CA VAL A 168 9.24 -18.49 -4.73
C VAL A 168 8.03 -17.83 -5.40
N GLY A 169 7.52 -18.37 -6.50
CA GLY A 169 6.35 -17.82 -7.17
C GLY A 169 5.17 -17.58 -6.21
N PRO A 170 4.74 -18.59 -5.43
CA PRO A 170 3.72 -18.46 -4.41
C PRO A 170 4.08 -17.50 -3.26
N LEU A 171 5.38 -17.39 -2.92
CA LEU A 171 5.85 -16.56 -1.81
C LEU A 171 5.75 -15.07 -2.14
N TRP A 172 5.98 -14.67 -3.40
CA TRP A 172 5.76 -13.31 -3.86
C TRP A 172 4.30 -12.87 -3.69
N TRP A 173 3.37 -13.76 -4.00
CA TRP A 173 1.95 -13.49 -3.77
C TRP A 173 1.60 -13.44 -2.28
N SER A 174 2.27 -14.26 -1.47
CA SER A 174 2.06 -14.30 -0.02
C SER A 174 2.43 -12.98 0.65
N ILE A 175 3.62 -12.44 0.37
CA ILE A 175 4.04 -11.15 0.94
C ILE A 175 3.23 -9.98 0.37
N SER A 176 2.87 -10.03 -0.93
CA SER A 176 2.08 -8.99 -1.56
C SER A 176 0.69 -8.88 -0.94
N LEU A 177 -0.05 -9.98 -0.88
CA LEU A 177 -1.40 -10.00 -0.29
C LEU A 177 -1.35 -9.73 1.22
N GLY A 178 -0.40 -10.34 1.94
CA GLY A 178 -0.24 -10.12 3.37
C GLY A 178 0.05 -8.65 3.69
N ALA A 179 1.01 -8.05 3.02
CA ALA A 179 1.38 -6.65 3.25
C ALA A 179 0.25 -5.68 2.89
N CYS A 180 -0.41 -5.87 1.72
CA CYS A 180 -1.50 -5.00 1.30
C CYS A 180 -2.72 -5.09 2.23
N VAL A 181 -3.11 -6.29 2.61
CA VAL A 181 -4.24 -6.51 3.53
C VAL A 181 -3.87 -6.04 4.94
N GLY A 182 -2.63 -6.27 5.38
CA GLY A 182 -2.12 -5.86 6.68
C GLY A 182 -2.24 -4.36 6.91
N GLY A 183 -2.00 -3.54 5.89
CA GLY A 183 -2.13 -2.08 5.96
C GLY A 183 -3.50 -1.57 6.40
N ILE A 184 -4.56 -2.39 6.30
CA ILE A 184 -5.90 -2.05 6.78
C ILE A 184 -6.02 -2.20 8.31
N GLY A 185 -5.13 -2.98 8.95
CA GLY A 185 -5.29 -3.41 10.34
C GLY A 185 -5.25 -2.29 11.36
N THR A 186 -4.41 -1.28 11.18
CA THR A 186 -4.33 -0.11 12.05
C THR A 186 -4.27 1.20 11.29
N LEU A 187 -4.45 2.30 12.01
CA LEU A 187 -4.39 3.64 11.42
C LEU A 187 -3.01 3.96 10.80
N ILE A 188 -1.94 3.41 11.36
CA ILE A 188 -0.56 3.65 10.90
C ILE A 188 -0.07 2.60 9.90
N GLY A 189 -0.85 1.55 9.63
CA GLY A 189 -0.48 0.47 8.70
C GLY A 189 -0.38 0.90 7.23
N ALA A 190 -0.95 2.03 6.88
CA ALA A 190 -0.81 2.64 5.57
C ALA A 190 -0.90 4.16 5.65
N SER A 191 -0.10 4.85 4.85
CA SER A 191 -0.12 6.32 4.77
C SER A 191 -1.50 6.88 4.37
N ALA A 192 -2.25 6.18 3.54
CA ALA A 192 -3.61 6.54 3.15
C ALA A 192 -4.58 6.64 4.34
N ASN A 193 -4.43 5.77 5.35
CA ASN A 193 -5.26 5.80 6.56
C ASN A 193 -4.99 7.05 7.40
N VAL A 194 -3.72 7.46 7.49
CA VAL A 194 -3.29 8.66 8.22
C VAL A 194 -3.85 9.91 7.54
N VAL A 195 -3.79 9.96 6.21
CA VAL A 195 -4.38 11.06 5.42
C VAL A 195 -5.89 11.12 5.65
N LEU A 196 -6.59 9.98 5.61
CA LEU A 196 -8.03 9.89 5.88
C LEU A 196 -8.36 10.44 7.27
N ALA A 197 -7.61 10.04 8.31
CA ALA A 197 -7.80 10.53 9.67
C ALA A 197 -7.56 12.03 9.80
N SER A 198 -6.55 12.55 9.10
CA SER A 198 -6.27 13.99 9.05
C SER A 198 -7.42 14.76 8.42
N ILE A 199 -7.95 14.31 7.29
CA ILE A 199 -9.10 14.91 6.61
C ILE A 199 -10.33 14.86 7.52
N SER A 200 -10.60 13.72 8.14
CA SER A 200 -11.71 13.52 9.08
C SER A 200 -11.64 14.48 10.26
N THR A 201 -10.45 14.65 10.84
CA THR A 201 -10.22 15.58 11.95
C THR A 201 -10.45 17.04 11.54
N ARG A 202 -9.99 17.45 10.35
CA ARG A 202 -10.22 18.81 9.82
C ARG A 202 -11.70 19.11 9.60
N ASN A 203 -12.51 18.10 9.32
CA ASN A 203 -13.95 18.22 9.14
C ASN A 203 -14.76 18.02 10.44
N GLY A 204 -14.13 18.06 11.61
CA GLY A 204 -14.80 17.99 12.91
C GLY A 204 -15.16 16.58 13.37
N CYS A 205 -14.73 15.53 12.66
CA CYS A 205 -14.97 14.12 12.98
C CYS A 205 -13.64 13.42 13.27
N PRO A 206 -12.97 13.67 14.42
CA PRO A 206 -11.68 13.09 14.71
C PRO A 206 -11.78 11.56 14.76
N LEU A 207 -10.92 10.88 14.02
CA LEU A 207 -10.80 9.44 14.01
C LEU A 207 -9.57 9.04 14.83
N THR A 208 -9.79 8.42 15.98
CA THR A 208 -8.70 7.97 16.85
C THR A 208 -8.10 6.65 16.38
N PHE A 209 -6.83 6.41 16.73
CA PHE A 209 -6.15 5.14 16.45
C PHE A 209 -6.96 3.92 16.90
N MET A 210 -7.52 3.97 18.12
CA MET A 210 -8.25 2.85 18.69
C MET A 210 -9.59 2.61 18.01
N GLU A 211 -10.30 3.66 17.60
CA GLU A 211 -11.57 3.54 16.88
C GLU A 211 -11.37 2.90 15.52
N TYR A 212 -10.34 3.34 14.78
CA TYR A 212 -9.98 2.73 13.51
C TYR A 212 -9.59 1.26 13.69
N THR A 213 -8.68 0.97 14.62
CA THR A 213 -8.15 -0.38 14.84
C THR A 213 -9.22 -1.38 15.28
N LYS A 214 -10.20 -0.96 16.07
CA LYS A 214 -11.34 -1.83 16.46
C LYS A 214 -12.13 -2.35 15.27
N VAL A 215 -12.15 -1.64 14.16
CA VAL A 215 -12.85 -2.05 12.94
C VAL A 215 -11.85 -2.64 11.93
N GLY A 216 -10.72 -1.97 11.72
CA GLY A 216 -9.72 -2.36 10.72
C GLY A 216 -9.07 -3.71 11.04
N PHE A 217 -8.69 -3.94 12.30
CA PHE A 217 -7.98 -5.16 12.68
C PHE A 217 -8.80 -6.45 12.48
N PRO A 218 -10.07 -6.54 12.91
CA PRO A 218 -10.91 -7.70 12.58
C PRO A 218 -11.13 -7.89 11.07
N VAL A 219 -11.31 -6.80 10.32
CA VAL A 219 -11.44 -6.88 8.86
C VAL A 219 -10.15 -7.42 8.24
N MET A 220 -9.00 -6.93 8.68
CA MET A 220 -7.69 -7.42 8.24
C MET A 220 -7.54 -8.92 8.52
N ILE A 221 -7.91 -9.42 9.71
CA ILE A 221 -7.85 -10.85 10.03
C ILE A 221 -8.69 -11.68 9.06
N VAL A 222 -9.93 -11.27 8.80
CA VAL A 222 -10.84 -11.98 7.89
C VAL A 222 -10.28 -11.99 6.46
N LEU A 223 -9.83 -10.84 5.96
CA LEU A 223 -9.27 -10.74 4.61
C LEU A 223 -7.94 -11.52 4.48
N THR A 224 -7.10 -11.52 5.52
CA THR A 224 -5.87 -12.32 5.56
C THR A 224 -6.20 -13.82 5.51
N ALA A 225 -7.21 -14.27 6.25
CA ALA A 225 -7.65 -15.66 6.22
C ALA A 225 -8.17 -16.06 4.82
N ILE A 226 -8.97 -15.20 4.17
CA ILE A 226 -9.46 -15.42 2.80
C ILE A 226 -8.28 -15.48 1.82
N SER A 227 -7.32 -14.56 1.92
CA SER A 227 -6.11 -14.54 1.07
C SER A 227 -5.27 -15.80 1.28
N CYS A 228 -5.12 -16.24 2.52
CA CYS A 228 -4.39 -17.47 2.85
C CYS A 228 -5.06 -18.71 2.22
N VAL A 229 -6.38 -18.84 2.37
CA VAL A 229 -7.14 -19.95 1.75
C VAL A 229 -7.02 -19.90 0.23
N TYR A 230 -7.12 -18.72 -0.38
CA TYR A 230 -6.96 -18.55 -1.82
C TYR A 230 -5.58 -19.03 -2.30
N LEU A 231 -4.51 -18.62 -1.63
CA LEU A 231 -3.14 -18.99 -2.02
C LEU A 231 -2.88 -20.48 -1.85
N VAL A 232 -3.32 -21.07 -0.74
CA VAL A 232 -3.18 -22.53 -0.53
C VAL A 232 -3.96 -23.30 -1.59
N LEU A 233 -5.20 -22.92 -1.89
CA LEU A 233 -5.97 -23.56 -2.95
C LEU A 233 -5.30 -23.39 -4.31
N ARG A 234 -4.81 -22.21 -4.65
CA ARG A 234 -4.24 -21.88 -5.96
C ARG A 234 -2.89 -22.54 -6.22
N PHE A 235 -2.03 -22.61 -5.21
CA PHE A 235 -0.64 -23.01 -5.37
C PHE A 235 -0.26 -24.35 -4.73
N VAL A 236 -1.13 -24.93 -3.92
CA VAL A 236 -0.87 -26.24 -3.28
C VAL A 236 -1.88 -27.28 -3.72
N VAL A 237 -3.17 -26.93 -3.84
CA VAL A 237 -4.21 -27.90 -4.16
C VAL A 237 -4.48 -28.02 -5.66
N LEU A 238 -4.42 -26.89 -6.39
CA LEU A 238 -4.74 -26.81 -7.83
C LEU A 238 -3.49 -26.70 -8.72
N ALA A 239 -2.30 -26.77 -8.14
CA ALA A 239 -1.02 -26.68 -8.85
C ALA A 239 -0.66 -27.97 -9.59
#